data_b30379886c48a837c3f9a9b809a88066
#
_entry.id   b30379886c48a837c3f9a9b809a88066
#
_cell.length_a   1.000
_cell.length_b   1.000
_cell.length_c   1.000
_cell.angle_alpha   90.00
_cell.angle_beta   90.00
_cell.angle_gamma   90.00
#
_symmetry.space_group_name_H-M   'P 1'
#
loop_
_entity.id
_entity.type
_entity.pdbx_description
1 polymer ?
#
loop_
_entity_poly.entity_id
_entity_poly.type
_entity_poly.pdbx_seq_one_letter_code
_entity_poly.pdbx_strand_id
1 'polypeptide(L)'
;MMASIGAIAMGASLALSACGGAKPGGGAGGSASAWAVTGGTHEQIWRTSFDNWNEAHADAQINVEWFANDAYKEKVRTAIGSDNAPTLIFGWGGATLKDYVSSGKVVDITDATQQTVAKVIPSIAEGGKVDGKVYGVPNVGTQPVVLYYNKQLFDQAGVAVPSTYDELLAAVDTFKAQGTTLIALAGASKWTNMMWLEYLLDRNGGSEVFNRIAEGQAGAWSDPAVETTLTQVQDLVRAGAFGDAFGSVVADNNADVALVHTGKAAMLLQGSWAYGTFLTDSPDFVKAGNLGFAAFPTVAGGVGDPSAVVGNQSNFWSVSARASPDAQTAAKDYLADLFTDEYVKSIVDGGDIPPTIDAQKFIKGTEQEEFVGFGYDLVLDSSNFQLSWDQELDSATSQALLDNIQQLFALSMTPQQFIDSMNATIK
;
A
#
# COMPACT_ATOMS: atom_id res chain seq x y z
N MET A 1 -16.92 64.37 52.92
CA MET A 1 -18.11 63.86 52.23
C MET A 1 -17.83 62.47 51.73
N MET A 2 -18.36 61.47 52.39
CA MET A 2 -18.24 60.05 52.06
C MET A 2 -19.31 59.71 51.05
N ALA A 3 -18.98 59.00 49.97
CA ALA A 3 -19.88 58.39 49.07
C ALA A 3 -19.53 56.89 48.93
N SER A 4 -20.44 56.05 49.43
CA SER A 4 -20.38 54.60 49.43
C SER A 4 -20.72 54.09 48.03
N ILE A 5 -19.91 53.16 47.49
CA ILE A 5 -20.21 52.43 46.28
C ILE A 5 -20.48 50.97 46.64
N GLY A 6 -21.77 50.55 46.44
CA GLY A 6 -22.20 49.17 46.66
C GLY A 6 -21.73 48.27 45.53
N ALA A 7 -21.12 47.12 45.86
CA ALA A 7 -20.74 46.08 44.94
C ALA A 7 -21.91 45.09 44.73
N ILE A 8 -22.37 44.99 43.51
CA ILE A 8 -23.34 43.96 43.05
C ILE A 8 -22.54 42.78 42.56
N ALA A 9 -22.54 41.66 43.27
CA ALA A 9 -21.96 40.40 42.86
C ALA A 9 -22.95 39.70 41.89
N MET A 10 -22.64 39.68 40.59
CA MET A 10 -23.29 38.84 39.61
C MET A 10 -22.61 37.48 39.59
N GLY A 11 -23.26 36.47 40.12
CA GLY A 11 -22.82 35.07 39.99
C GLY A 11 -23.04 34.58 38.56
N ALA A 12 -21.95 34.40 37.82
CA ALA A 12 -21.98 33.73 36.52
C ALA A 12 -21.81 32.21 36.77
N SER A 13 -22.90 31.48 36.63
CA SER A 13 -22.87 30.02 36.58
C SER A 13 -22.31 29.58 35.24
N LEU A 14 -21.02 29.18 35.21
CA LEU A 14 -20.42 28.48 34.08
C LEU A 14 -20.99 27.06 34.00
N ALA A 15 -21.97 26.88 33.11
CA ALA A 15 -22.32 25.55 32.64
C ALA A 15 -21.18 24.98 31.80
N LEU A 16 -20.36 24.09 32.37
CA LEU A 16 -19.47 23.25 31.61
C LEU A 16 -20.31 22.30 30.74
N SER A 17 -20.55 22.69 29.50
CA SER A 17 -20.99 21.76 28.48
C SER A 17 -19.81 20.81 28.24
N ALA A 18 -19.87 19.61 28.84
CA ALA A 18 -19.01 18.51 28.47
C ALA A 18 -19.32 18.17 27.00
N CYS A 19 -18.46 18.61 26.07
CA CYS A 19 -18.39 18.01 24.77
C CYS A 19 -18.00 16.53 24.94
N GLY A 20 -19.03 15.67 24.99
CA GLY A 20 -18.83 14.24 24.85
C GLY A 20 -18.22 13.97 23.49
N GLY A 21 -16.92 13.72 23.45
CA GLY A 21 -16.28 13.18 22.28
C GLY A 21 -17.01 11.90 21.91
N ALA A 22 -17.61 11.86 20.72
CA ALA A 22 -18.18 10.65 20.15
C ALA A 22 -17.05 9.62 20.12
N LYS A 23 -17.23 8.48 20.79
CA LYS A 23 -16.28 7.36 20.69
C LYS A 23 -16.29 6.92 19.22
N PRO A 24 -15.11 6.79 18.55
CA PRO A 24 -15.03 6.11 17.27
C PRO A 24 -15.66 4.71 17.45
N GLY A 25 -16.66 4.35 16.64
CA GLY A 25 -17.40 3.09 16.78
C GLY A 25 -18.78 3.18 17.46
N GLY A 26 -19.21 4.36 17.91
CA GLY A 26 -20.54 4.58 18.50
C GLY A 26 -21.37 5.59 17.69
N GLY A 27 -21.90 5.20 16.53
CA GLY A 27 -22.97 5.92 15.87
C GLY A 27 -24.30 5.70 16.60
N ALA A 28 -25.17 6.71 16.63
CA ALA A 28 -26.53 6.55 17.15
C ALA A 28 -27.33 5.62 16.21
N GLY A 29 -27.76 4.45 16.72
CA GLY A 29 -28.62 3.49 16.05
C GLY A 29 -28.02 2.91 14.75
N GLY A 30 -27.50 1.69 14.78
CA GLY A 30 -27.16 0.88 13.60
C GLY A 30 -26.03 1.36 12.67
N SER A 31 -25.54 2.60 12.80
CA SER A 31 -24.52 3.13 11.90
C SER A 31 -23.10 2.64 12.23
N ALA A 32 -22.38 2.21 11.19
CA ALA A 32 -20.99 1.82 11.27
C ALA A 32 -20.05 3.01 10.99
N SER A 33 -18.79 2.89 11.37
CA SER A 33 -17.73 3.82 10.99
C SER A 33 -16.64 3.11 10.19
N ALA A 34 -16.02 3.82 9.25
CA ALA A 34 -14.87 3.31 8.50
C ALA A 34 -13.76 4.35 8.49
N TRP A 35 -12.51 3.87 8.48
CA TRP A 35 -11.37 4.71 8.17
C TRP A 35 -10.71 4.19 6.90
N ALA A 36 -10.51 5.07 5.92
CA ALA A 36 -9.94 4.76 4.63
C ALA A 36 -8.75 5.66 4.31
N VAL A 37 -7.93 5.25 3.37
CA VAL A 37 -6.81 6.07 2.88
C VAL A 37 -7.25 6.95 1.71
N THR A 38 -6.63 8.13 1.59
CA THR A 38 -6.81 9.04 0.45
C THR A 38 -5.83 8.71 -0.67
N GLY A 39 -6.16 9.12 -1.88
CA GLY A 39 -5.24 9.15 -3.02
C GLY A 39 -5.70 8.34 -4.24
N GLY A 40 -5.32 8.83 -5.39
CA GLY A 40 -5.59 8.22 -6.69
C GLY A 40 -7.08 7.98 -6.96
N THR A 41 -7.34 7.01 -7.83
CA THR A 41 -8.69 6.58 -8.19
C THR A 41 -9.36 5.73 -7.11
N HIS A 42 -8.59 5.08 -6.22
CA HIS A 42 -9.10 4.24 -5.13
C HIS A 42 -10.08 4.99 -4.23
N GLU A 43 -9.72 6.22 -3.83
CA GLU A 43 -10.57 7.04 -2.98
C GLU A 43 -11.95 7.25 -3.61
N GLN A 44 -12.01 7.54 -4.92
CA GLN A 44 -13.28 7.75 -5.61
C GLN A 44 -14.10 6.45 -5.71
N ILE A 45 -13.45 5.30 -5.94
CA ILE A 45 -14.11 3.99 -5.97
C ILE A 45 -14.77 3.72 -4.61
N TRP A 46 -14.06 3.87 -3.51
CA TRP A 46 -14.59 3.66 -2.17
C TRP A 46 -15.68 4.68 -1.80
N ARG A 47 -15.50 5.97 -2.12
CA ARG A 47 -16.52 7.00 -1.88
C ARG A 47 -17.83 6.63 -2.57
N THR A 48 -17.78 6.32 -3.85
CA THR A 48 -18.96 5.91 -4.62
C THR A 48 -19.60 4.65 -4.03
N SER A 49 -18.81 3.67 -3.60
CA SER A 49 -19.33 2.43 -2.98
C SER A 49 -20.04 2.71 -1.66
N PHE A 50 -19.46 3.52 -0.78
CA PHE A 50 -20.09 3.88 0.49
C PHE A 50 -21.31 4.78 0.30
N ASP A 51 -21.28 5.71 -0.65
CA ASP A 51 -22.42 6.58 -0.97
C ASP A 51 -23.61 5.76 -1.49
N ASN A 52 -23.36 4.83 -2.43
CA ASN A 52 -24.40 3.92 -2.94
C ASN A 52 -24.99 3.03 -1.83
N TRP A 53 -24.12 2.50 -0.95
CA TRP A 53 -24.57 1.74 0.21
C TRP A 53 -25.47 2.58 1.12
N ASN A 54 -25.04 3.77 1.48
CA ASN A 54 -25.73 4.67 2.39
C ASN A 54 -27.06 5.16 1.83
N GLU A 55 -27.15 5.37 0.50
CA GLU A 55 -28.40 5.72 -0.17
C GLU A 55 -29.42 4.57 -0.11
N ALA A 56 -28.96 3.33 -0.27
CA ALA A 56 -29.81 2.15 -0.24
C ALA A 56 -30.19 1.69 1.19
N HIS A 57 -29.38 2.02 2.22
CA HIS A 57 -29.49 1.48 3.58
C HIS A 57 -29.53 2.59 4.65
N ALA A 58 -30.62 3.34 4.70
CA ALA A 58 -30.79 4.47 5.63
C ALA A 58 -30.61 4.09 7.12
N ASP A 59 -30.92 2.84 7.48
CA ASP A 59 -30.84 2.32 8.86
C ASP A 59 -29.49 1.67 9.19
N ALA A 60 -28.61 1.49 8.19
CA ALA A 60 -27.32 0.80 8.31
C ALA A 60 -26.18 1.58 7.64
N GLN A 61 -26.14 2.89 7.85
CA GLN A 61 -25.16 3.78 7.22
C GLN A 61 -23.74 3.54 7.71
N ILE A 62 -22.77 3.79 6.83
CA ILE A 62 -21.34 3.73 7.13
C ILE A 62 -20.75 5.13 6.96
N ASN A 63 -20.23 5.70 8.06
CA ASN A 63 -19.58 7.00 8.05
C ASN A 63 -18.08 6.84 7.90
N VAL A 64 -17.49 7.47 6.87
CA VAL A 64 -16.09 7.28 6.51
C VAL A 64 -15.26 8.51 6.86
N GLU A 65 -14.12 8.30 7.54
CA GLU A 65 -13.06 9.28 7.71
C GLU A 65 -11.87 8.93 6.82
N TRP A 66 -11.24 9.94 6.21
CA TRP A 66 -10.20 9.81 5.20
C TRP A 66 -8.85 10.32 5.71
N PHE A 67 -7.79 9.57 5.47
CA PHE A 67 -6.43 9.85 5.96
C PHE A 67 -5.39 9.61 4.87
N ALA A 68 -4.32 10.40 4.85
CA ALA A 68 -3.11 10.06 4.08
C ALA A 68 -2.52 8.74 4.61
N ASN A 69 -1.91 7.94 3.71
CA ASN A 69 -1.50 6.57 4.00
C ASN A 69 -0.58 6.43 5.22
N ASP A 70 0.48 7.27 5.30
CA ASP A 70 1.44 7.16 6.40
C ASP A 70 0.81 7.60 7.75
N ALA A 71 -0.03 8.64 7.73
CA ALA A 71 -0.80 9.08 8.90
C ALA A 71 -1.82 8.03 9.33
N TYR A 72 -2.45 7.33 8.37
CA TYR A 72 -3.37 6.23 8.64
C TYR A 72 -2.68 5.08 9.39
N LYS A 73 -1.53 4.63 8.91
CA LYS A 73 -0.76 3.52 9.52
C LYS A 73 -0.48 3.78 11.01
N GLU A 74 -0.05 5.00 11.35
CA GLU A 74 0.20 5.38 12.74
C GLU A 74 -1.10 5.45 13.57
N LYS A 75 -2.16 6.03 13.00
CA LYS A 75 -3.46 6.20 13.67
C LYS A 75 -4.12 4.86 13.93
N VAL A 76 -4.17 3.96 12.95
CA VAL A 76 -4.87 2.67 13.09
C VAL A 76 -4.18 1.78 14.10
N ARG A 77 -2.84 1.73 14.10
CA ARG A 77 -2.06 0.99 15.10
C ARG A 77 -2.38 1.44 16.53
N THR A 78 -2.42 2.75 16.76
CA THR A 78 -2.77 3.33 18.06
C THR A 78 -4.22 3.01 18.45
N ALA A 79 -5.15 3.12 17.51
CA ALA A 79 -6.57 2.90 17.75
C ALA A 79 -6.88 1.43 18.05
N ILE A 80 -6.28 0.49 17.33
CA ILE A 80 -6.39 -0.97 17.59
C ILE A 80 -5.85 -1.30 18.99
N GLY A 81 -4.68 -0.75 19.34
CA GLY A 81 -4.06 -0.95 20.65
C GLY A 81 -4.94 -0.48 21.80
N SER A 82 -5.65 0.63 21.63
CA SER A 82 -6.51 1.27 22.64
C SER A 82 -8.00 0.88 22.56
N ASP A 83 -8.38 -0.09 21.75
CA ASP A 83 -9.77 -0.53 21.53
C ASP A 83 -10.71 0.57 20.97
N ASN A 84 -10.16 1.54 20.25
CA ASN A 84 -10.88 2.67 19.65
C ASN A 84 -10.86 2.66 18.10
N ALA A 85 -10.64 1.51 17.49
CA ALA A 85 -10.69 1.36 16.04
C ALA A 85 -12.11 1.59 15.47
N PRO A 86 -12.24 2.03 14.19
CA PRO A 86 -13.53 2.12 13.52
C PRO A 86 -14.16 0.74 13.34
N THR A 87 -15.42 0.68 12.92
CA THR A 87 -16.12 -0.58 12.64
C THR A 87 -15.46 -1.34 11.50
N LEU A 88 -15.24 -0.65 10.36
CA LEU A 88 -14.47 -1.17 9.23
C LEU A 88 -13.05 -0.65 9.32
N ILE A 89 -12.11 -1.58 9.44
CA ILE A 89 -10.67 -1.33 9.56
C ILE A 89 -10.05 -1.63 8.20
N PHE A 90 -9.46 -0.62 7.57
CA PHE A 90 -8.63 -0.79 6.38
C PHE A 90 -7.29 -1.43 6.75
N GLY A 91 -6.83 -2.39 5.96
CA GLY A 91 -5.56 -3.07 6.21
C GLY A 91 -4.98 -3.70 4.94
N TRP A 92 -3.82 -4.32 5.10
CA TRP A 92 -3.05 -4.92 4.00
C TRP A 92 -2.95 -6.45 4.11
N GLY A 93 -3.58 -7.07 5.13
CA GLY A 93 -3.47 -8.52 5.34
C GLY A 93 -2.20 -8.93 6.12
N GLY A 94 -1.66 -10.10 5.81
CA GLY A 94 -0.38 -10.58 6.32
C GLY A 94 -0.29 -10.74 7.83
N ALA A 95 0.92 -10.54 8.38
CA ALA A 95 1.17 -10.66 9.82
C ALA A 95 0.39 -9.65 10.64
N THR A 96 0.17 -8.43 10.13
CA THR A 96 -0.65 -7.42 10.81
C THR A 96 -2.08 -7.92 11.06
N LEU A 97 -2.70 -8.58 10.07
CA LEU A 97 -4.02 -9.19 10.26
C LEU A 97 -3.98 -10.36 11.24
N LYS A 98 -2.95 -11.22 11.17
CA LYS A 98 -2.73 -12.31 12.13
C LYS A 98 -2.64 -11.79 13.57
N ASP A 99 -1.94 -10.66 13.77
CA ASP A 99 -1.83 -10.00 15.08
C ASP A 99 -3.19 -9.48 15.58
N TYR A 100 -4.01 -8.90 14.69
CA TYR A 100 -5.35 -8.45 15.05
C TYR A 100 -6.28 -9.60 15.43
N VAL A 101 -6.18 -10.73 14.73
CA VAL A 101 -6.95 -11.95 15.03
C VAL A 101 -6.51 -12.56 16.36
N SER A 102 -5.20 -12.76 16.57
CA SER A 102 -4.66 -13.36 17.78
C SER A 102 -4.95 -12.56 19.04
N SER A 103 -5.01 -11.22 18.91
CA SER A 103 -5.37 -10.29 19.99
C SER A 103 -6.88 -10.06 20.11
N GLY A 104 -7.72 -10.74 19.35
CA GLY A 104 -9.18 -10.61 19.41
C GLY A 104 -9.71 -9.22 19.06
N LYS A 105 -9.04 -8.50 18.14
CA LYS A 105 -9.39 -7.16 17.70
C LYS A 105 -10.38 -7.12 16.53
N VAL A 106 -10.42 -8.18 15.74
CA VAL A 106 -11.31 -8.35 14.58
C VAL A 106 -12.15 -9.61 14.72
N VAL A 107 -13.31 -9.63 14.07
CA VAL A 107 -14.26 -10.76 14.14
C VAL A 107 -14.14 -11.66 12.91
N ASP A 108 -14.45 -12.95 13.09
CA ASP A 108 -14.67 -13.90 12.02
C ASP A 108 -15.88 -13.47 11.18
N ILE A 109 -15.67 -13.30 9.87
CA ILE A 109 -16.71 -12.89 8.91
C ILE A 109 -16.92 -13.94 7.82
N THR A 110 -16.43 -15.18 8.03
CA THR A 110 -16.47 -16.26 7.02
C THR A 110 -17.86 -16.50 6.48
N ASP A 111 -18.85 -16.71 7.38
CA ASP A 111 -20.21 -17.04 6.99
C ASP A 111 -20.90 -15.88 6.25
N ALA A 112 -20.66 -14.64 6.70
CA ALA A 112 -21.27 -13.46 6.10
C ALA A 112 -20.74 -13.14 4.71
N THR A 113 -19.47 -13.46 4.43
CA THR A 113 -18.78 -13.04 3.20
C THR A 113 -18.46 -14.18 2.24
N GLN A 114 -18.99 -15.39 2.47
CA GLN A 114 -18.68 -16.58 1.69
C GLN A 114 -18.88 -16.37 0.19
N GLN A 115 -19.99 -15.76 -0.23
CA GLN A 115 -20.31 -15.54 -1.63
C GLN A 115 -19.39 -14.50 -2.28
N THR A 116 -19.04 -13.46 -1.55
CA THR A 116 -18.13 -12.40 -2.01
C THR A 116 -16.72 -12.93 -2.17
N VAL A 117 -16.20 -13.64 -1.17
CA VAL A 117 -14.86 -14.24 -1.21
C VAL A 117 -14.74 -15.33 -2.29
N ALA A 118 -15.81 -16.05 -2.60
CA ALA A 118 -15.82 -17.02 -3.69
C ALA A 118 -15.64 -16.43 -5.10
N LYS A 119 -15.87 -15.12 -5.27
CA LYS A 119 -15.60 -14.41 -6.54
C LYS A 119 -14.13 -13.99 -6.68
N VAL A 120 -13.38 -13.98 -5.59
CA VAL A 120 -11.98 -13.50 -5.54
C VAL A 120 -11.01 -14.60 -5.98
N ILE A 121 -9.94 -14.22 -6.67
CA ILE A 121 -8.83 -15.12 -7.02
C ILE A 121 -8.31 -15.76 -5.73
N PRO A 122 -8.19 -17.11 -5.66
CA PRO A 122 -7.89 -17.79 -4.39
C PRO A 122 -6.63 -17.31 -3.68
N SER A 123 -5.54 -17.04 -4.41
CA SER A 123 -4.28 -16.52 -3.83
C SER A 123 -4.45 -15.14 -3.19
N ILE A 124 -5.33 -14.28 -3.75
CA ILE A 124 -5.64 -12.96 -3.19
C ILE A 124 -6.54 -13.11 -1.95
N ALA A 125 -7.52 -14.01 -2.01
CA ALA A 125 -8.42 -14.26 -0.87
C ALA A 125 -7.68 -14.77 0.37
N GLU A 126 -6.56 -15.50 0.19
CA GLU A 126 -5.73 -15.99 1.32
C GLU A 126 -5.14 -14.84 2.16
N GLY A 127 -4.84 -13.69 1.57
CA GLY A 127 -4.37 -12.52 2.31
C GLY A 127 -5.35 -11.98 3.37
N GLY A 128 -6.64 -12.29 3.23
CA GLY A 128 -7.69 -11.96 4.21
C GLY A 128 -8.02 -13.08 5.19
N LYS A 129 -7.30 -14.21 5.15
CA LYS A 129 -7.57 -15.38 5.99
C LYS A 129 -6.52 -15.58 7.08
N VAL A 130 -6.96 -16.12 8.20
CA VAL A 130 -6.12 -16.63 9.28
C VAL A 130 -6.71 -17.98 9.74
N ASP A 131 -5.90 -19.02 9.78
CA ASP A 131 -6.31 -20.38 10.15
C ASP A 131 -7.55 -20.88 9.37
N GLY A 132 -7.61 -20.57 8.08
CA GLY A 132 -8.69 -20.96 7.16
C GLY A 132 -10.01 -20.18 7.32
N LYS A 133 -10.08 -19.18 8.22
CA LYS A 133 -11.23 -18.31 8.42
C LYS A 133 -11.00 -16.94 7.83
N VAL A 134 -12.07 -16.31 7.33
CA VAL A 134 -12.03 -14.97 6.73
C VAL A 134 -12.14 -13.91 7.83
N TYR A 135 -11.17 -13.01 7.88
CA TYR A 135 -11.13 -11.83 8.74
C TYR A 135 -10.96 -10.53 7.97
N GLY A 136 -10.70 -10.64 6.66
CA GLY A 136 -10.60 -9.50 5.75
C GLY A 136 -11.18 -9.83 4.38
N VAL A 137 -11.97 -8.90 3.82
CA VAL A 137 -12.45 -8.97 2.43
C VAL A 137 -11.61 -8.00 1.60
N PRO A 138 -11.05 -8.41 0.44
CA PRO A 138 -10.41 -7.46 -0.47
C PRO A 138 -11.33 -6.29 -0.76
N ASN A 139 -10.79 -5.07 -0.81
CA ASN A 139 -11.61 -3.88 -0.96
C ASN A 139 -11.29 -3.05 -2.20
N VAL A 140 -10.30 -3.47 -2.97
CA VAL A 140 -9.87 -2.88 -4.23
C VAL A 140 -9.12 -3.94 -5.03
N GLY A 141 -8.40 -3.54 -6.07
CA GLY A 141 -7.59 -4.42 -6.90
C GLY A 141 -6.41 -5.09 -6.21
N THR A 142 -5.82 -6.04 -6.89
CA THR A 142 -4.48 -6.55 -6.56
C THR A 142 -3.43 -5.51 -6.95
N GLN A 143 -2.35 -5.44 -6.21
CA GLN A 143 -1.41 -4.32 -6.27
C GLN A 143 0.05 -4.79 -6.45
N PRO A 144 0.39 -5.38 -7.62
CA PRO A 144 1.78 -5.67 -7.93
C PRO A 144 2.59 -4.37 -8.02
N VAL A 145 3.84 -4.42 -7.59
CA VAL A 145 4.81 -3.35 -7.84
C VAL A 145 5.33 -3.48 -9.26
N VAL A 146 5.26 -2.40 -10.03
CA VAL A 146 5.65 -2.33 -11.43
C VAL A 146 6.62 -1.18 -11.70
N LEU A 147 7.36 -1.27 -12.77
CA LEU A 147 8.27 -0.23 -13.20
C LEU A 147 7.56 0.67 -14.22
N TYR A 148 7.29 1.91 -13.85
CA TYR A 148 6.77 2.95 -14.74
C TYR A 148 7.92 3.73 -15.38
N TYR A 149 7.72 4.23 -16.60
CA TYR A 149 8.70 5.07 -17.26
C TYR A 149 8.09 6.09 -18.22
N ASN A 150 8.81 7.20 -18.42
CA ASN A 150 8.47 8.24 -19.37
C ASN A 150 9.08 7.91 -20.73
N LYS A 151 8.25 7.43 -21.68
CA LYS A 151 8.67 7.01 -23.04
C LYS A 151 9.44 8.12 -23.75
N GLN A 152 9.02 9.37 -23.64
CA GLN A 152 9.67 10.50 -24.32
C GLN A 152 11.10 10.72 -23.84
N LEU A 153 11.36 10.55 -22.54
CA LEU A 153 12.71 10.72 -22.00
C LEU A 153 13.65 9.59 -22.48
N PHE A 154 13.16 8.35 -22.55
CA PHE A 154 13.93 7.22 -23.08
C PHE A 154 14.21 7.39 -24.57
N ASP A 155 13.23 7.83 -25.37
CA ASP A 155 13.40 8.13 -26.80
C ASP A 155 14.44 9.25 -27.01
N GLN A 156 14.36 10.33 -26.23
CA GLN A 156 15.32 11.45 -26.29
C GLN A 156 16.73 11.03 -25.86
N ALA A 157 16.85 10.13 -24.88
CA ALA A 157 18.14 9.61 -24.43
C ALA A 157 18.75 8.61 -25.42
N GLY A 158 17.94 8.02 -26.30
CA GLY A 158 18.34 6.95 -27.20
C GLY A 158 18.72 5.66 -26.45
N VAL A 159 18.12 5.45 -25.28
CA VAL A 159 18.37 4.28 -24.41
C VAL A 159 17.11 3.43 -24.36
N ALA A 160 17.28 2.10 -24.47
CA ALA A 160 16.18 1.17 -24.24
C ALA A 160 15.80 1.12 -22.75
N VAL A 161 14.54 0.79 -22.47
CA VAL A 161 14.09 0.55 -21.08
C VAL A 161 14.89 -0.63 -20.50
N PRO A 162 15.56 -0.47 -19.35
CA PRO A 162 16.39 -1.51 -18.77
C PRO A 162 15.60 -2.79 -18.46
N SER A 163 16.09 -3.92 -18.93
CA SER A 163 15.57 -5.26 -18.66
C SER A 163 16.44 -6.06 -17.68
N THR A 164 17.63 -5.53 -17.38
CA THR A 164 18.57 -6.09 -16.41
C THR A 164 19.05 -5.01 -15.43
N TYR A 165 19.51 -5.44 -14.24
CA TYR A 165 20.11 -4.55 -13.26
C TYR A 165 21.34 -3.80 -13.82
N ASP A 166 22.17 -4.48 -14.60
CA ASP A 166 23.37 -3.88 -15.19
C ASP A 166 23.00 -2.79 -16.21
N GLU A 167 21.97 -3.01 -17.03
CA GLU A 167 21.43 -1.99 -17.93
C GLU A 167 20.84 -0.80 -17.16
N LEU A 168 20.14 -1.06 -16.04
CA LEU A 168 19.60 -0.03 -15.17
C LEU A 168 20.72 0.84 -14.61
N LEU A 169 21.78 0.23 -14.07
CA LEU A 169 22.93 0.94 -13.52
C LEU A 169 23.65 1.75 -14.61
N ALA A 170 23.84 1.18 -15.80
CA ALA A 170 24.49 1.86 -16.94
C ALA A 170 23.67 3.06 -17.46
N ALA A 171 22.34 3.01 -17.37
CA ALA A 171 21.48 4.10 -17.79
C ALA A 171 21.63 5.37 -16.91
N VAL A 172 22.08 5.24 -15.65
CA VAL A 172 22.21 6.36 -14.70
C VAL A 172 23.06 7.49 -15.28
N ASP A 173 24.25 7.17 -15.81
CA ASP A 173 25.16 8.18 -16.33
C ASP A 173 24.59 8.90 -17.56
N THR A 174 23.84 8.19 -18.41
CA THR A 174 23.20 8.78 -19.60
C THR A 174 22.16 9.82 -19.22
N PHE A 175 21.25 9.49 -18.29
CA PHE A 175 20.23 10.42 -17.85
C PHE A 175 20.81 11.59 -17.04
N LYS A 176 21.79 11.31 -16.18
CA LYS A 176 22.51 12.33 -15.41
C LYS A 176 23.21 13.35 -16.32
N ALA A 177 23.84 12.90 -17.43
CA ALA A 177 24.46 13.79 -18.42
C ALA A 177 23.42 14.72 -19.10
N GLN A 178 22.16 14.33 -19.14
CA GLN A 178 21.05 15.15 -19.67
C GLN A 178 20.36 16.01 -18.60
N GLY A 179 20.85 15.96 -17.33
CA GLY A 179 20.26 16.70 -16.23
C GLY A 179 18.94 16.12 -15.72
N THR A 180 18.65 14.84 -16.03
CA THR A 180 17.46 14.11 -15.61
C THR A 180 17.83 13.03 -14.59
N THR A 181 17.05 12.88 -13.53
CA THR A 181 17.18 11.75 -12.62
C THR A 181 16.67 10.48 -13.30
N LEU A 182 17.39 9.36 -13.18
CA LEU A 182 16.91 8.11 -13.78
C LEU A 182 15.66 7.61 -13.06
N ILE A 183 15.64 7.55 -11.72
CA ILE A 183 14.59 6.92 -10.93
C ILE A 183 14.00 7.92 -9.93
N ALA A 184 12.71 8.19 -10.02
CA ALA A 184 11.96 8.85 -8.97
C ALA A 184 11.84 7.92 -7.75
N LEU A 185 12.07 8.44 -6.54
CA LEU A 185 11.96 7.69 -5.30
C LEU A 185 11.42 8.58 -4.18
N ALA A 186 10.33 8.17 -3.55
CA ALA A 186 9.77 8.84 -2.38
C ALA A 186 10.46 8.36 -1.08
N GLY A 187 11.76 8.63 -0.96
CA GLY A 187 12.61 8.08 0.10
C GLY A 187 12.23 8.47 1.53
N ALA A 188 11.49 9.57 1.71
CA ALA A 188 10.97 9.98 3.01
C ALA A 188 9.92 8.99 3.55
N SER A 189 9.17 8.35 2.67
CA SER A 189 8.11 7.38 3.03
C SER A 189 8.65 5.98 3.38
N LYS A 190 9.94 5.73 3.26
CA LYS A 190 10.67 4.49 3.62
C LYS A 190 10.19 3.23 2.91
N TRP A 191 8.88 2.92 2.92
CA TRP A 191 8.31 1.74 2.27
C TRP A 191 8.53 1.70 0.76
N THR A 192 8.66 2.84 0.12
CA THR A 192 9.02 2.92 -1.31
C THR A 192 10.46 2.45 -1.58
N ASN A 193 11.38 2.70 -0.62
CA ASN A 193 12.75 2.20 -0.68
C ASN A 193 12.77 0.67 -0.55
N MET A 194 11.87 0.10 0.25
CA MET A 194 11.76 -1.33 0.52
C MET A 194 11.47 -2.13 -0.75
N MET A 195 10.66 -1.61 -1.68
CA MET A 195 10.33 -2.27 -2.94
C MET A 195 11.56 -2.65 -3.76
N TRP A 196 12.63 -1.87 -3.67
CA TRP A 196 13.91 -2.18 -4.32
C TRP A 196 14.60 -3.37 -3.67
N LEU A 197 14.55 -3.47 -2.33
CA LEU A 197 15.11 -4.62 -1.61
C LEU A 197 14.30 -5.88 -1.89
N GLU A 198 12.99 -5.77 -1.89
CA GLU A 198 12.06 -6.88 -2.14
C GLU A 198 12.36 -7.55 -3.49
N TYR A 199 12.37 -6.77 -4.56
CA TYR A 199 12.65 -7.30 -5.89
C TYR A 199 14.09 -7.79 -6.06
N LEU A 200 15.07 -7.01 -5.60
CA LEU A 200 16.46 -7.42 -5.74
C LEU A 200 16.76 -8.69 -4.95
N LEU A 201 16.20 -8.86 -3.73
CA LEU A 201 16.38 -10.09 -2.96
C LEU A 201 15.72 -11.28 -3.66
N ASP A 202 14.51 -11.10 -4.15
CA ASP A 202 13.84 -12.15 -4.92
C ASP A 202 14.67 -12.55 -6.15
N ARG A 203 15.16 -11.59 -6.95
CA ARG A 203 16.00 -11.88 -8.12
C ARG A 203 17.32 -12.54 -7.77
N ASN A 204 17.99 -12.14 -6.67
CA ASN A 204 19.26 -12.69 -6.23
C ASN A 204 19.13 -14.10 -5.64
N GLY A 205 18.20 -14.29 -4.72
CA GLY A 205 18.11 -15.46 -3.87
C GLY A 205 16.85 -16.32 -4.02
N GLY A 206 15.87 -15.83 -4.77
CA GLY A 206 14.53 -16.44 -4.86
C GLY A 206 13.67 -16.19 -3.61
N SER A 207 12.39 -16.53 -3.72
CA SER A 207 11.39 -16.30 -2.65
C SER A 207 11.72 -17.00 -1.33
N GLU A 208 12.42 -18.11 -1.35
CA GLU A 208 12.77 -18.91 -0.17
C GLU A 208 13.64 -18.14 0.82
N VAL A 209 14.43 -17.16 0.37
CA VAL A 209 15.25 -16.33 1.29
C VAL A 209 14.34 -15.53 2.20
N PHE A 210 13.37 -14.80 1.62
CA PHE A 210 12.44 -14.02 2.42
C PHE A 210 11.47 -14.89 3.22
N ASN A 211 11.05 -16.04 2.71
CA ASN A 211 10.20 -16.97 3.47
C ASN A 211 10.87 -17.38 4.80
N ARG A 212 12.17 -17.70 4.78
CA ARG A 212 12.93 -18.01 6.02
C ARG A 212 13.02 -16.81 6.96
N ILE A 213 13.13 -15.59 6.42
CA ILE A 213 13.12 -14.34 7.19
C ILE A 213 11.76 -14.16 7.87
N ALA A 214 10.68 -14.30 7.11
CA ALA A 214 9.31 -14.12 7.59
C ALA A 214 8.92 -15.18 8.65
N GLU A 215 9.47 -16.41 8.55
CA GLU A 215 9.33 -17.45 9.54
C GLU A 215 10.18 -17.23 10.80
N GLY A 216 11.01 -16.19 10.84
CA GLY A 216 11.88 -15.89 11.98
C GLY A 216 13.01 -16.89 12.16
N GLN A 217 13.50 -17.52 11.08
CA GLN A 217 14.60 -18.48 11.17
C GLN A 217 15.89 -17.78 11.59
N ALA A 218 16.57 -18.34 12.60
CA ALA A 218 17.80 -17.77 13.13
C ALA A 218 18.87 -17.59 12.04
N GLY A 219 19.40 -16.39 11.90
CA GLY A 219 20.44 -16.05 10.93
C GLY A 219 19.94 -15.92 9.49
N ALA A 220 18.62 -15.90 9.23
CA ALA A 220 18.08 -15.81 7.88
C ALA A 220 18.51 -14.53 7.14
N TRP A 221 18.68 -13.42 7.86
CA TRP A 221 19.22 -12.17 7.28
C TRP A 221 20.69 -12.27 6.88
N SER A 222 21.42 -13.30 7.30
CA SER A 222 22.82 -13.53 6.91
C SER A 222 22.97 -14.33 5.62
N ASP A 223 21.88 -14.58 4.89
CA ASP A 223 21.96 -15.20 3.57
C ASP A 223 22.81 -14.33 2.62
N PRO A 224 23.74 -14.91 1.84
CA PRO A 224 24.58 -14.15 0.91
C PRO A 224 23.80 -13.29 -0.09
N ALA A 225 22.58 -13.69 -0.49
CA ALA A 225 21.71 -12.93 -1.36
C ALA A 225 21.27 -11.61 -0.71
N VAL A 226 21.12 -11.57 0.62
CA VAL A 226 20.79 -10.34 1.36
C VAL A 226 21.94 -9.34 1.25
N GLU A 227 23.19 -9.74 1.53
CA GLU A 227 24.35 -8.84 1.42
C GLU A 227 24.52 -8.30 -0.01
N THR A 228 24.34 -9.18 -1.00
CA THR A 228 24.38 -8.80 -2.43
C THR A 228 23.32 -7.73 -2.73
N THR A 229 22.08 -7.96 -2.29
CA THR A 229 20.96 -7.03 -2.48
C THR A 229 21.23 -5.65 -1.85
N LEU A 230 21.66 -5.63 -0.60
CA LEU A 230 21.96 -4.39 0.13
C LEU A 230 23.10 -3.61 -0.56
N THR A 231 24.08 -4.31 -1.08
CA THR A 231 25.19 -3.72 -1.84
C THR A 231 24.70 -3.12 -3.15
N GLN A 232 23.90 -3.84 -3.93
CA GLN A 232 23.31 -3.35 -5.18
C GLN A 232 22.46 -2.09 -4.96
N VAL A 233 21.64 -2.05 -3.92
CA VAL A 233 20.89 -0.84 -3.56
C VAL A 233 21.83 0.34 -3.30
N GLN A 234 22.89 0.14 -2.51
CA GLN A 234 23.87 1.20 -2.24
C GLN A 234 24.64 1.63 -3.48
N ASP A 235 24.86 0.73 -4.43
CA ASP A 235 25.52 1.06 -5.71
C ASP A 235 24.63 1.97 -6.57
N LEU A 236 23.31 1.72 -6.62
CA LEU A 236 22.35 2.63 -7.25
C LEU A 236 22.37 4.02 -6.60
N VAL A 237 22.38 4.08 -5.25
CA VAL A 237 22.45 5.36 -4.52
C VAL A 237 23.77 6.10 -4.84
N ARG A 238 24.91 5.42 -4.78
CA ARG A 238 26.22 6.01 -5.07
C ARG A 238 26.37 6.48 -6.51
N ALA A 239 25.77 5.77 -7.46
CA ALA A 239 25.71 6.18 -8.87
C ALA A 239 24.85 7.46 -9.05
N GLY A 240 23.95 7.77 -8.10
CA GLY A 240 23.03 8.88 -8.17
C GLY A 240 21.74 8.56 -8.92
N ALA A 241 21.36 7.27 -8.99
CA ALA A 241 20.16 6.80 -9.69
C ALA A 241 18.89 7.51 -9.23
N PHE A 242 18.79 7.84 -7.95
CA PHE A 242 17.62 8.46 -7.32
C PHE A 242 17.72 10.00 -7.22
N GLY A 243 18.82 10.61 -7.69
CA GLY A 243 19.11 12.03 -7.48
C GLY A 243 19.43 12.36 -6.01
N ASP A 244 19.77 13.62 -5.73
CA ASP A 244 20.27 14.03 -4.39
C ASP A 244 19.14 14.27 -3.37
N ALA A 245 17.91 14.53 -3.83
CA ALA A 245 16.79 14.98 -2.99
C ALA A 245 15.79 13.87 -2.63
N PHE A 246 16.01 12.62 -3.04
CA PHE A 246 15.02 11.54 -2.87
C PHE A 246 14.58 11.35 -1.41
N GLY A 247 15.50 11.53 -0.46
CA GLY A 247 15.21 11.40 0.98
C GLY A 247 14.20 12.42 1.54
N SER A 248 13.83 13.45 0.76
CA SER A 248 12.81 14.44 1.13
C SER A 248 11.50 14.30 0.33
N VAL A 249 11.45 13.41 -0.66
CA VAL A 249 10.25 13.16 -1.47
C VAL A 249 9.30 12.28 -0.68
N VAL A 250 8.01 12.67 -0.63
CA VAL A 250 6.95 11.99 0.14
C VAL A 250 5.92 11.40 -0.82
N ALA A 251 5.64 10.10 -0.69
CA ALA A 251 4.67 9.39 -1.53
C ALA A 251 3.23 9.86 -1.31
N ASP A 252 2.83 10.18 -0.08
CA ASP A 252 1.49 10.67 0.26
C ASP A 252 1.11 11.98 -0.46
N ASN A 253 2.10 12.68 -1.02
CA ASN A 253 1.90 13.88 -1.82
C ASN A 253 1.98 13.61 -3.33
N ASN A 254 2.04 12.35 -3.78
CA ASN A 254 2.25 11.92 -5.16
C ASN A 254 3.52 12.53 -5.80
N ALA A 255 4.49 12.94 -4.97
CA ALA A 255 5.64 13.72 -5.44
C ALA A 255 6.58 12.88 -6.33
N ASP A 256 6.70 11.58 -6.10
CA ASP A 256 7.43 10.63 -6.93
C ASP A 256 6.79 10.45 -8.31
N VAL A 257 5.47 10.30 -8.37
CA VAL A 257 4.68 10.26 -9.62
C VAL A 257 4.85 11.56 -10.40
N ALA A 258 4.79 12.71 -9.69
CA ALA A 258 4.96 14.02 -10.29
C ALA A 258 6.34 14.21 -10.94
N LEU A 259 7.41 13.64 -10.38
CA LEU A 259 8.74 13.70 -10.98
C LEU A 259 8.77 13.05 -12.38
N VAL A 260 8.00 11.98 -12.61
CA VAL A 260 7.97 11.26 -13.89
C VAL A 260 7.17 12.04 -14.94
N HIS A 261 5.93 12.41 -14.65
CA HIS A 261 5.09 13.07 -15.65
C HIS A 261 5.52 14.52 -15.97
N THR A 262 6.26 15.15 -15.05
CA THR A 262 6.88 16.46 -15.31
C THR A 262 8.26 16.39 -15.98
N GLY A 263 8.76 15.19 -16.28
CA GLY A 263 10.04 14.96 -16.93
C GLY A 263 11.27 15.23 -16.06
N LYS A 264 11.13 15.23 -14.74
CA LYS A 264 12.23 15.38 -13.78
C LYS A 264 12.93 14.06 -13.49
N ALA A 265 12.20 12.95 -13.61
CA ALA A 265 12.75 11.60 -13.54
C ALA A 265 12.21 10.75 -14.70
N ALA A 266 13.01 9.78 -15.13
CA ALA A 266 12.66 8.94 -16.27
C ALA A 266 11.85 7.70 -15.88
N MET A 267 12.01 7.17 -14.66
CA MET A 267 11.40 5.94 -14.17
C MET A 267 10.87 6.10 -12.76
N LEU A 268 9.99 5.16 -12.36
CA LEU A 268 9.46 5.03 -11.00
C LEU A 268 9.16 3.54 -10.74
N LEU A 269 9.67 2.99 -9.65
CA LEU A 269 9.22 1.69 -9.12
C LEU A 269 8.14 1.95 -8.09
N GLN A 270 6.90 1.51 -8.37
CA GLN A 270 5.76 1.78 -7.50
C GLN A 270 4.66 0.74 -7.71
N GLY A 271 3.78 0.57 -6.73
CA GLY A 271 2.63 -0.30 -6.88
C GLY A 271 1.67 0.15 -7.97
N SER A 272 0.83 -0.77 -8.44
CA SER A 272 -0.11 -0.53 -9.53
C SER A 272 -1.07 0.64 -9.28
N TRP A 273 -1.32 1.01 -8.02
CA TRP A 273 -2.12 2.19 -7.64
C TRP A 273 -1.56 3.51 -8.19
N ALA A 274 -0.26 3.59 -8.48
CA ALA A 274 0.33 4.80 -9.06
C ALA A 274 -0.23 5.11 -10.45
N TYR A 275 -0.73 4.11 -11.18
CA TYR A 275 -1.39 4.33 -12.46
C TYR A 275 -2.66 5.19 -12.30
N GLY A 276 -3.49 4.90 -11.30
CA GLY A 276 -4.63 5.75 -10.96
C GLY A 276 -4.23 7.19 -10.59
N THR A 277 -3.07 7.37 -9.95
CA THR A 277 -2.50 8.69 -9.70
C THR A 277 -2.08 9.39 -11.00
N PHE A 278 -1.43 8.68 -11.95
CA PHE A 278 -1.14 9.25 -13.26
C PHE A 278 -2.40 9.66 -14.02
N LEU A 279 -3.48 8.87 -13.92
CA LEU A 279 -4.77 9.20 -14.55
C LEU A 279 -5.40 10.47 -13.98
N THR A 280 -5.27 10.71 -12.67
CA THR A 280 -5.86 11.87 -11.99
C THR A 280 -5.00 13.12 -12.12
N ASP A 281 -3.69 13.00 -11.90
CA ASP A 281 -2.79 14.13 -11.77
C ASP A 281 -2.21 14.60 -13.13
N SER A 282 -2.17 13.68 -14.12
CA SER A 282 -1.59 13.95 -15.45
C SER A 282 -2.30 13.20 -16.58
N PRO A 283 -3.63 13.37 -16.75
CA PRO A 283 -4.41 12.64 -17.75
C PRO A 283 -3.89 12.86 -19.18
N ASP A 284 -3.41 14.04 -19.52
CA ASP A 284 -2.87 14.34 -20.86
C ASP A 284 -1.57 13.58 -21.14
N PHE A 285 -0.73 13.35 -20.12
CA PHE A 285 0.49 12.58 -20.23
C PHE A 285 0.18 11.11 -20.57
N VAL A 286 -0.82 10.53 -19.88
CA VAL A 286 -1.29 9.16 -20.14
C VAL A 286 -1.95 9.04 -21.51
N LYS A 287 -2.90 9.93 -21.84
CA LYS A 287 -3.62 9.93 -23.13
C LYS A 287 -2.70 10.11 -24.34
N ALA A 288 -1.60 10.84 -24.17
CA ALA A 288 -0.59 11.01 -25.21
C ALA A 288 0.27 9.74 -25.41
N GLY A 289 0.06 8.67 -24.62
CA GLY A 289 0.84 7.43 -24.68
C GLY A 289 2.27 7.58 -24.15
N ASN A 290 2.55 8.60 -23.35
CA ASN A 290 3.89 8.89 -22.85
C ASN A 290 4.27 8.03 -21.63
N LEU A 291 3.29 7.47 -20.92
CA LEU A 291 3.51 6.54 -19.82
C LEU A 291 3.76 5.13 -20.35
N GLY A 292 4.89 4.54 -19.97
CA GLY A 292 5.19 3.13 -20.17
C GLY A 292 5.25 2.39 -18.84
N PHE A 293 5.15 1.08 -18.90
CA PHE A 293 5.26 0.19 -17.75
C PHE A 293 5.94 -1.12 -18.15
N ALA A 294 6.64 -1.73 -17.21
CA ALA A 294 7.39 -2.97 -17.41
C ALA A 294 7.49 -3.77 -16.10
N ALA A 295 7.80 -5.06 -16.22
CA ALA A 295 8.20 -5.89 -15.09
C ALA A 295 9.58 -5.41 -14.55
N PHE A 296 9.87 -5.77 -13.29
CA PHE A 296 11.17 -5.47 -12.68
C PHE A 296 12.32 -6.20 -13.41
N PRO A 297 13.48 -5.54 -13.61
CA PRO A 297 14.64 -6.12 -14.29
C PRO A 297 15.15 -7.42 -13.65
N THR A 298 15.79 -8.24 -14.48
CA THR A 298 16.53 -9.43 -14.02
C THR A 298 17.90 -9.05 -13.45
N VAL A 299 18.49 -9.96 -12.66
CA VAL A 299 19.84 -9.80 -12.10
C VAL A 299 20.74 -10.90 -12.64
N ALA A 300 21.90 -10.52 -13.21
CA ALA A 300 22.86 -11.47 -13.74
C ALA A 300 23.40 -12.38 -12.62
N GLY A 301 23.32 -13.70 -12.82
CA GLY A 301 23.75 -14.68 -11.81
C GLY A 301 22.78 -14.88 -10.66
N GLY A 302 21.65 -14.14 -10.60
CA GLY A 302 20.58 -14.40 -9.66
C GLY A 302 19.87 -15.72 -9.94
N VAL A 303 19.32 -16.32 -8.89
CA VAL A 303 18.65 -17.64 -8.95
C VAL A 303 17.13 -17.54 -8.87
N GLY A 304 16.60 -16.35 -8.59
CA GLY A 304 15.15 -16.09 -8.49
C GLY A 304 14.46 -16.15 -9.84
N ASP A 305 13.17 -16.49 -9.80
CA ASP A 305 12.34 -16.53 -10.99
C ASP A 305 12.00 -15.10 -11.44
N PRO A 306 12.31 -14.69 -12.68
CA PRO A 306 12.01 -13.34 -13.16
C PRO A 306 10.51 -13.02 -13.25
N SER A 307 9.62 -14.04 -13.23
CA SER A 307 8.17 -13.83 -13.18
C SER A 307 7.63 -13.56 -11.78
N ALA A 308 8.44 -13.74 -10.72
CA ALA A 308 8.01 -13.44 -9.36
C ALA A 308 7.71 -11.95 -9.19
N VAL A 309 6.66 -11.66 -8.45
CA VAL A 309 6.11 -10.32 -8.22
C VAL A 309 6.11 -10.00 -6.74
N VAL A 310 6.35 -8.75 -6.40
CA VAL A 310 6.22 -8.22 -5.03
C VAL A 310 5.11 -7.17 -4.98
N GLY A 311 4.51 -6.96 -3.82
CA GLY A 311 3.47 -5.96 -3.63
C GLY A 311 2.41 -6.38 -2.64
N ASN A 312 1.23 -5.79 -2.74
CA ASN A 312 0.10 -6.16 -1.90
C ASN A 312 -0.89 -7.03 -2.70
N GLN A 313 -1.28 -8.17 -2.15
CA GLN A 313 -2.31 -9.01 -2.76
C GLN A 313 -3.61 -8.23 -2.97
N SER A 314 -3.98 -7.38 -2.00
CA SER A 314 -5.03 -6.36 -2.05
C SER A 314 -4.92 -5.47 -0.81
N ASN A 315 -5.81 -4.48 -0.69
CA ASN A 315 -6.20 -3.94 0.59
C ASN A 315 -7.46 -4.65 1.09
N PHE A 316 -7.67 -4.68 2.39
CA PHE A 316 -8.75 -5.47 3.01
C PHE A 316 -9.58 -4.62 3.96
N TRP A 317 -10.88 -4.89 4.00
CA TRP A 317 -11.75 -4.45 5.09
C TRP A 317 -11.88 -5.56 6.12
N SER A 318 -11.54 -5.27 7.37
CA SER A 318 -11.80 -6.12 8.53
C SER A 318 -12.86 -5.50 9.42
N VAL A 319 -13.60 -6.30 10.19
CA VAL A 319 -14.65 -5.82 11.09
C VAL A 319 -14.14 -5.84 12.53
N SER A 320 -14.21 -4.70 13.22
CA SER A 320 -13.76 -4.54 14.61
C SER A 320 -14.58 -5.38 15.58
N ALA A 321 -13.92 -6.11 16.45
CA ALA A 321 -14.54 -6.82 17.56
C ALA A 321 -15.09 -5.87 18.65
N ARG A 322 -14.74 -4.59 18.62
CA ARG A 322 -15.18 -3.57 19.58
C ARG A 322 -16.36 -2.74 19.09
N ALA A 323 -16.77 -2.89 17.84
CA ALA A 323 -17.97 -2.25 17.32
C ALA A 323 -19.23 -2.86 17.95
N SER A 324 -20.32 -2.09 17.99
CA SER A 324 -21.61 -2.59 18.46
C SER A 324 -22.14 -3.72 17.55
N PRO A 325 -23.00 -4.62 18.05
CA PRO A 325 -23.57 -5.68 17.20
C PRO A 325 -24.24 -5.16 15.93
N ASP A 326 -24.99 -4.06 16.02
CA ASP A 326 -25.68 -3.47 14.87
C ASP A 326 -24.67 -2.90 13.85
N ALA A 327 -23.62 -2.23 14.32
CA ALA A 327 -22.56 -1.73 13.44
C ALA A 327 -21.76 -2.87 12.78
N GLN A 328 -21.50 -3.97 13.50
CA GLN A 328 -20.88 -5.17 12.92
C GLN A 328 -21.79 -5.81 11.86
N THR A 329 -23.12 -5.83 12.08
CA THR A 329 -24.07 -6.33 11.10
C THR A 329 -24.04 -5.47 9.83
N ALA A 330 -24.18 -4.14 9.95
CA ALA A 330 -24.09 -3.23 8.81
C ALA A 330 -22.78 -3.40 8.01
N ALA A 331 -21.65 -3.53 8.71
CA ALA A 331 -20.37 -3.76 8.08
C ALA A 331 -20.29 -5.11 7.33
N LYS A 332 -20.79 -6.19 7.93
CA LYS A 332 -20.82 -7.52 7.31
C LYS A 332 -21.73 -7.57 6.08
N ASP A 333 -22.90 -6.93 6.16
CA ASP A 333 -23.86 -6.85 5.05
C ASP A 333 -23.25 -6.05 3.87
N TYR A 334 -22.58 -4.93 4.15
CA TYR A 334 -21.82 -4.18 3.14
C TYR A 334 -20.74 -5.06 2.46
N LEU A 335 -19.99 -5.82 3.24
CA LEU A 335 -18.93 -6.70 2.70
C LEU A 335 -19.49 -7.89 1.93
N ALA A 336 -20.68 -8.38 2.29
CA ALA A 336 -21.36 -9.48 1.59
C ALA A 336 -21.73 -9.11 0.15
N ASP A 337 -22.02 -7.83 -0.11
CA ASP A 337 -22.46 -7.32 -1.42
C ASP A 337 -21.38 -6.53 -2.17
N LEU A 338 -20.11 -6.51 -1.69
CA LEU A 338 -19.08 -5.60 -2.17
C LEU A 338 -18.75 -5.82 -3.67
N PHE A 339 -18.52 -7.07 -4.13
CA PHE A 339 -18.13 -7.36 -5.51
C PHE A 339 -19.34 -7.55 -6.43
N THR A 340 -20.09 -6.46 -6.67
CA THR A 340 -21.04 -6.37 -7.78
C THR A 340 -20.30 -6.16 -9.11
N ASP A 341 -20.92 -6.44 -10.24
CA ASP A 341 -20.35 -6.16 -11.57
C ASP A 341 -20.02 -4.66 -11.74
N GLU A 342 -20.84 -3.77 -11.18
CA GLU A 342 -20.61 -2.33 -11.19
C GLU A 342 -19.35 -1.95 -10.39
N TYR A 343 -19.17 -2.55 -9.21
CA TYR A 343 -17.98 -2.31 -8.39
C TYR A 343 -16.70 -2.81 -9.06
N VAL A 344 -16.72 -4.04 -9.62
CA VAL A 344 -15.58 -4.58 -10.38
C VAL A 344 -15.25 -3.71 -11.59
N LYS A 345 -16.29 -3.24 -12.31
CA LYS A 345 -16.10 -2.31 -13.43
C LYS A 345 -15.47 -0.99 -12.97
N SER A 346 -15.90 -0.44 -11.83
CA SER A 346 -15.31 0.80 -11.30
C SER A 346 -13.82 0.66 -10.95
N ILE A 347 -13.40 -0.53 -10.49
CA ILE A 347 -11.99 -0.87 -10.26
C ILE A 347 -11.20 -0.76 -11.58
N VAL A 348 -11.70 -1.40 -12.65
CA VAL A 348 -11.05 -1.36 -13.96
C VAL A 348 -11.02 0.06 -14.55
N ASP A 349 -12.15 0.77 -14.50
CA ASP A 349 -12.26 2.14 -15.02
C ASP A 349 -11.30 3.10 -14.26
N GLY A 350 -11.04 2.82 -12.99
CA GLY A 350 -10.05 3.51 -12.17
C GLY A 350 -8.59 3.15 -12.48
N GLY A 351 -8.36 2.18 -13.35
CA GLY A 351 -7.02 1.72 -13.70
C GLY A 351 -6.41 0.73 -12.72
N ASP A 352 -7.25 0.13 -11.86
CA ASP A 352 -6.83 -0.90 -10.93
C ASP A 352 -7.04 -2.31 -11.48
N ILE A 353 -6.24 -3.26 -10.99
CA ILE A 353 -6.25 -4.66 -11.43
C ILE A 353 -7.27 -5.41 -10.57
N PRO A 354 -8.47 -5.77 -11.08
CA PRO A 354 -9.51 -6.34 -10.25
C PRO A 354 -9.10 -7.70 -9.67
N PRO A 355 -9.49 -8.00 -8.40
CA PRO A 355 -9.08 -9.22 -7.71
C PRO A 355 -9.98 -10.42 -8.03
N THR A 356 -10.94 -10.28 -8.96
CA THR A 356 -11.98 -11.29 -9.22
C THR A 356 -11.60 -12.25 -10.34
N ILE A 357 -12.08 -13.51 -10.24
CA ILE A 357 -11.73 -14.62 -11.14
C ILE A 357 -12.12 -14.33 -12.60
N ASP A 358 -13.22 -13.59 -12.83
CA ASP A 358 -13.78 -13.34 -14.15
C ASP A 358 -13.54 -11.90 -14.66
N ALA A 359 -12.48 -11.27 -14.18
CA ALA A 359 -12.18 -9.86 -14.43
C ALA A 359 -11.94 -9.54 -15.92
N GLN A 360 -11.44 -10.46 -16.73
CA GLN A 360 -11.13 -10.21 -18.14
C GLN A 360 -12.32 -9.63 -18.93
N LYS A 361 -13.56 -10.02 -18.59
CA LYS A 361 -14.76 -9.49 -19.26
C LYS A 361 -14.96 -7.98 -19.03
N PHE A 362 -14.41 -7.43 -17.94
CA PHE A 362 -14.48 -6.01 -17.60
C PHE A 362 -13.28 -5.21 -18.11
N ILE A 363 -12.14 -5.86 -18.35
CA ILE A 363 -10.89 -5.22 -18.81
C ILE A 363 -10.95 -4.96 -20.32
N LYS A 364 -11.42 -5.94 -21.07
CA LYS A 364 -11.38 -5.91 -22.54
C LYS A 364 -12.22 -4.77 -23.12
N GLY A 365 -11.59 -3.95 -23.97
CA GLY A 365 -12.23 -2.83 -24.68
C GLY A 365 -12.37 -1.56 -23.86
N THR A 366 -11.78 -1.50 -22.66
CA THR A 366 -11.73 -0.28 -21.85
C THR A 366 -10.55 0.61 -22.26
N GLU A 367 -10.58 1.88 -21.85
CA GLU A 367 -9.44 2.81 -22.03
C GLU A 367 -8.20 2.36 -21.23
N GLN A 368 -8.39 1.52 -20.21
CA GLN A 368 -7.35 1.07 -19.30
C GLN A 368 -6.82 -0.34 -19.65
N GLU A 369 -7.31 -0.94 -20.76
CA GLU A 369 -6.99 -2.34 -21.15
C GLU A 369 -5.48 -2.61 -21.19
N GLU A 370 -4.67 -1.65 -21.70
CA GLU A 370 -3.23 -1.84 -21.86
C GLU A 370 -2.54 -2.03 -20.49
N PHE A 371 -2.81 -1.17 -19.51
CA PHE A 371 -2.19 -1.27 -18.19
C PHE A 371 -2.83 -2.34 -17.32
N VAL A 372 -4.16 -2.35 -17.22
CA VAL A 372 -4.88 -3.31 -16.36
C VAL A 372 -4.68 -4.72 -16.87
N GLY A 373 -4.69 -4.93 -18.22
CA GLY A 373 -4.37 -6.21 -18.83
C GLY A 373 -2.94 -6.66 -18.52
N PHE A 374 -1.95 -5.79 -18.70
CA PHE A 374 -0.56 -6.06 -18.33
C PHE A 374 -0.41 -6.50 -16.87
N GLY A 375 -1.01 -5.74 -15.94
CA GLY A 375 -0.92 -6.05 -14.51
C GLY A 375 -1.67 -7.33 -14.14
N TYR A 376 -2.81 -7.61 -14.78
CA TYR A 376 -3.58 -8.84 -14.57
C TYR A 376 -2.79 -10.07 -15.04
N ASP A 377 -2.19 -10.02 -16.23
CA ASP A 377 -1.35 -11.08 -16.76
C ASP A 377 -0.08 -11.26 -15.89
N LEU A 378 0.55 -10.15 -15.45
CA LEU A 378 1.72 -10.19 -14.55
C LEU A 378 1.42 -10.96 -13.25
N VAL A 379 0.22 -10.79 -12.68
CA VAL A 379 -0.20 -11.50 -11.46
C VAL A 379 -0.55 -12.96 -11.74
N LEU A 380 -1.25 -13.24 -12.85
CA LEU A 380 -1.64 -14.60 -13.21
C LEU A 380 -0.44 -15.49 -13.57
N ASP A 381 0.55 -14.93 -14.26
CA ASP A 381 1.75 -15.64 -14.72
C ASP A 381 2.86 -15.67 -13.65
N SER A 382 2.64 -15.00 -12.50
CA SER A 382 3.65 -14.96 -11.46
C SER A 382 3.89 -16.32 -10.83
N SER A 383 5.17 -16.71 -10.74
CA SER A 383 5.59 -17.92 -10.02
C SER A 383 5.44 -17.79 -8.51
N ASN A 384 5.51 -16.54 -8.00
CA ASN A 384 5.33 -16.18 -6.60
C ASN A 384 4.85 -14.73 -6.52
N PHE A 385 3.86 -14.46 -5.66
CA PHE A 385 3.46 -13.11 -5.32
C PHE A 385 3.77 -12.85 -3.84
N GLN A 386 4.90 -12.21 -3.61
CA GLN A 386 5.40 -11.90 -2.27
C GLN A 386 4.69 -10.67 -1.72
N LEU A 387 4.09 -10.80 -0.53
CA LEU A 387 3.53 -9.67 0.19
C LEU A 387 4.65 -8.72 0.62
N SER A 388 4.37 -7.40 0.56
CA SER A 388 5.29 -6.36 1.05
C SER A 388 5.79 -6.68 2.46
N TRP A 389 7.10 -6.55 2.67
CA TRP A 389 7.77 -7.03 3.88
C TRP A 389 7.29 -6.37 5.16
N ASP A 390 6.94 -5.09 5.11
CA ASP A 390 6.39 -4.35 6.25
C ASP A 390 4.98 -4.84 6.67
N GLN A 391 4.32 -5.61 5.82
CA GLN A 391 3.02 -6.22 6.10
C GLN A 391 3.16 -7.70 6.50
N GLU A 392 4.17 -8.41 6.00
CA GLU A 392 4.39 -9.84 6.31
C GLU A 392 5.18 -10.04 7.60
N LEU A 393 6.04 -9.09 8.00
CA LEU A 393 6.78 -9.16 9.25
C LEU A 393 5.96 -8.61 10.43
N ASP A 394 6.25 -9.06 11.64
CA ASP A 394 5.62 -8.50 12.85
C ASP A 394 5.93 -7.00 12.99
N SER A 395 5.05 -6.28 13.69
CA SER A 395 5.10 -4.81 13.77
C SER A 395 6.44 -4.25 14.29
N ALA A 396 7.13 -4.94 15.20
CA ALA A 396 8.40 -4.47 15.74
C ALA A 396 9.54 -4.68 14.74
N THR A 397 9.56 -5.85 14.09
CA THR A 397 10.53 -6.18 13.03
C THR A 397 10.33 -5.28 11.81
N SER A 398 9.09 -5.02 11.40
CA SER A 398 8.75 -4.09 10.31
C SER A 398 9.24 -2.68 10.58
N GLN A 399 9.05 -2.16 11.79
CA GLN A 399 9.54 -0.82 12.14
C GLN A 399 11.07 -0.76 12.10
N ALA A 400 11.76 -1.76 12.65
CA ALA A 400 13.22 -1.84 12.60
C ALA A 400 13.73 -1.93 11.15
N LEU A 401 13.05 -2.70 10.30
CA LEU A 401 13.35 -2.82 8.87
C LEU A 401 13.27 -1.45 8.17
N LEU A 402 12.17 -0.73 8.32
CA LEU A 402 11.97 0.56 7.67
C LEU A 402 13.00 1.61 8.15
N ASP A 403 13.37 1.59 9.43
CA ASP A 403 14.38 2.50 9.98
C ASP A 403 15.79 2.15 9.47
N ASN A 404 16.11 0.87 9.34
CA ASN A 404 17.39 0.40 8.78
C ASN A 404 17.48 0.68 7.28
N ILE A 405 16.39 0.49 6.52
CA ILE A 405 16.31 0.82 5.08
C ILE A 405 16.59 2.30 4.87
N GLN A 406 16.01 3.19 5.68
CA GLN A 406 16.28 4.62 5.57
C GLN A 406 17.77 4.94 5.76
N GLN A 407 18.43 4.31 6.74
CA GLN A 407 19.86 4.48 6.97
C GLN A 407 20.71 3.88 5.85
N LEU A 408 20.31 2.73 5.29
CA LEU A 408 20.98 2.09 4.15
C LEU A 408 21.00 3.00 2.93
N PHE A 409 19.85 3.58 2.57
CA PHE A 409 19.72 4.52 1.45
C PHE A 409 20.42 5.86 1.72
N ALA A 410 20.52 6.29 2.97
CA ALA A 410 21.30 7.45 3.36
C ALA A 410 22.82 7.19 3.39
N LEU A 411 23.28 5.96 3.05
CA LEU A 411 24.66 5.49 3.15
C LEU A 411 25.29 5.65 4.55
N SER A 412 24.45 5.74 5.58
CA SER A 412 24.88 5.87 6.99
C SER A 412 24.94 4.51 7.72
N MET A 413 24.52 3.44 7.06
CA MET A 413 24.55 2.06 7.54
C MET A 413 25.18 1.17 6.46
N THR A 414 26.10 0.28 6.84
CA THR A 414 26.67 -0.70 5.91
C THR A 414 25.76 -1.92 5.76
N PRO A 415 25.87 -2.71 4.68
CA PRO A 415 25.15 -3.98 4.55
C PRO A 415 25.30 -4.89 5.77
N GLN A 416 26.51 -5.06 6.32
CA GLN A 416 26.73 -5.90 7.49
C GLN A 416 26.02 -5.36 8.74
N GLN A 417 26.05 -4.05 8.98
CA GLN A 417 25.34 -3.44 10.11
C GLN A 417 23.82 -3.64 9.97
N PHE A 418 23.28 -3.56 8.75
CA PHE A 418 21.87 -3.87 8.48
C PHE A 418 21.55 -5.31 8.84
N ILE A 419 22.35 -6.27 8.34
CA ILE A 419 22.20 -7.71 8.59
C ILE A 419 22.24 -8.01 10.10
N ASP A 420 23.22 -7.45 10.81
CA ASP A 420 23.37 -7.64 12.26
C ASP A 420 22.15 -7.09 13.03
N SER A 421 21.71 -5.87 12.65
CA SER A 421 20.53 -5.24 13.24
C SER A 421 19.25 -6.05 13.01
N MET A 422 19.04 -6.57 11.79
CA MET A 422 17.85 -7.34 11.46
C MET A 422 17.88 -8.73 12.10
N ASN A 423 19.04 -9.40 12.17
CA ASN A 423 19.15 -10.68 12.89
C ASN A 423 18.84 -10.52 14.40
N ALA A 424 19.11 -9.34 14.98
CA ALA A 424 18.78 -9.07 16.38
C ALA A 424 17.25 -8.94 16.64
N THR A 425 16.42 -8.79 15.61
CA THR A 425 14.95 -8.79 15.74
C THR A 425 14.35 -10.19 15.77
N ILE A 426 15.09 -11.20 15.30
CA ILE A 426 14.66 -12.61 15.33
C ILE A 426 14.76 -13.12 16.77
N LYS A 427 13.65 -13.64 17.29
CA LYS A 427 13.54 -14.10 18.69
C LYS A 427 13.76 -15.59 18.83
#